data_a08974fa96a82d789631a70bf837ae2f
#
_entry.id   a08974fa96a82d789631a70bf837ae2f
#
_cell.length_a   1.000
_cell.length_b   1.000
_cell.length_c   1.000
_cell.angle_alpha   90.00
_cell.angle_beta   90.00
_cell.angle_gamma   90.00
#
_symmetry.space_group_name_H-M   'P 1'
#
loop_
_entity.id
_entity.type
_entity.pdbx_description
1 polymer ?
#
loop_
_entity_poly.entity_id
_entity_poly.type
_entity_poly.pdbx_seq_one_letter_code
_entity_poly.pdbx_strand_id
1 'polypeptide(L)'
;MKPVFSIRLLPDTDLTPVLQDRLMSIRITDKAGLESDELDISLDDRDGAVALPKKGAELEVSLGYEETGLNRIGRYRIDEVECSGPPQQMTLRGRPADMAGSIKSTRRHAWENTTLEAVVRDIAARNKLKPVCKVKAGIDRLDQMNESDLHFLSRIARQHDATATVKGGQLLVLPRGGQSRSASGKTLPTLVIAREDIKSWRYSTNSRNASGGVRTKSHNPKTGKTEEILVPDPDNPLAPIRTVRHTASSKGAAGSKAKAALDAARRSTATLSFTLPGRADIVAERVVSVTGIKPGVDGQWPIESVVQTFSQSGWETSVECGAGKDQHKKSAGKKTGKKKVKGDGEVLKPAGKL
;
A
#
# COMPACT_ATOMS: atom_id res chain seq x y z
N MET A 1 22.86 18.25 -7.68
CA MET A 1 22.20 18.38 -6.36
C MET A 1 22.98 17.57 -5.34
N LYS A 2 23.41 18.18 -4.23
CA LYS A 2 24.15 17.52 -3.17
C LYS A 2 23.15 17.04 -2.10
N PRO A 3 23.02 15.72 -1.88
CA PRO A 3 22.08 15.20 -0.89
C PRO A 3 22.57 15.47 0.53
N VAL A 4 21.64 15.80 1.42
CA VAL A 4 21.89 16.08 2.84
C VAL A 4 20.87 15.35 3.70
N PHE A 5 21.27 15.05 4.93
CA PHE A 5 20.41 14.43 5.94
C PHE A 5 20.45 15.20 7.25
N SER A 6 19.46 14.95 8.09
CA SER A 6 19.48 15.36 9.49
C SER A 6 18.85 14.27 10.34
N ILE A 7 19.52 13.96 11.46
CA ILE A 7 19.06 13.01 12.47
C ILE A 7 19.03 13.74 13.81
N ARG A 8 17.85 13.85 14.41
CA ARG A 8 17.66 14.47 15.72
C ARG A 8 17.15 13.45 16.72
N LEU A 9 17.80 13.36 17.88
CA LEU A 9 17.31 12.61 19.02
C LEU A 9 16.35 13.50 19.80
N LEU A 10 15.13 13.05 19.96
CA LEU A 10 14.11 13.81 20.67
C LEU A 10 14.35 13.75 22.21
N PRO A 11 14.07 14.86 22.96
CA PRO A 11 13.33 16.01 22.49
C PRO A 11 14.13 17.02 21.65
N ASP A 12 15.47 17.15 21.79
CA ASP A 12 16.11 18.34 21.23
C ASP A 12 17.63 18.22 20.91
N THR A 13 18.16 17.00 20.73
CA THR A 13 19.59 16.80 20.45
C THR A 13 19.81 16.55 18.96
N ASP A 14 20.59 17.42 18.30
CA ASP A 14 21.02 17.20 16.92
C ASP A 14 22.22 16.25 16.89
N LEU A 15 22.05 15.09 16.29
CA LEU A 15 23.09 14.08 16.11
C LEU A 15 23.81 14.21 14.76
N THR A 16 23.31 15.04 13.84
CA THR A 16 23.84 15.17 12.49
C THR A 16 25.34 15.43 12.45
N PRO A 17 25.90 16.39 13.24
CA PRO A 17 27.34 16.70 13.17
C PRO A 17 28.23 15.51 13.61
N VAL A 18 27.75 14.73 14.61
CA VAL A 18 28.50 13.57 15.11
C VAL A 18 28.42 12.38 14.16
N LEU A 19 27.31 12.26 13.45
CA LEU A 19 27.06 11.12 12.54
C LEU A 19 27.57 11.36 11.11
N GLN A 20 27.90 12.59 10.74
CA GLN A 20 28.23 12.97 9.35
C GLN A 20 29.38 12.13 8.77
N ASP A 21 30.45 11.90 9.54
CA ASP A 21 31.64 11.15 9.11
C ASP A 21 31.52 9.64 9.36
N ARG A 22 30.47 9.22 10.06
CA ARG A 22 30.24 7.83 10.46
C ARG A 22 29.07 7.18 9.75
N LEU A 23 28.22 7.96 9.09
CA LEU A 23 27.06 7.45 8.42
C LEU A 23 27.43 6.62 7.19
N MET A 24 27.11 5.34 7.22
CA MET A 24 27.24 4.46 6.07
C MET A 24 25.97 4.47 5.24
N SER A 25 24.81 4.34 5.85
CA SER A 25 23.53 4.41 5.18
C SER A 25 22.36 4.73 6.11
N ILE A 26 21.34 5.37 5.54
CA ILE A 26 19.99 5.46 6.11
C ILE A 26 19.07 4.77 5.10
N ARG A 27 18.30 3.79 5.55
CA ARG A 27 17.27 3.14 4.77
C ARG A 27 15.94 3.31 5.48
N ILE A 28 14.96 3.88 4.78
CA ILE A 28 13.60 4.05 5.30
C ILE A 28 12.66 3.33 4.34
N THR A 29 11.92 2.38 4.87
CA THR A 29 10.91 1.63 4.12
C THR A 29 9.53 2.09 4.55
N ASP A 30 8.75 2.63 3.63
CA ASP A 30 7.34 3.02 3.80
C ASP A 30 6.47 2.04 3.01
N LYS A 31 5.63 1.28 3.70
CA LYS A 31 4.77 0.26 3.10
C LYS A 31 3.30 0.61 3.21
N ALA A 32 2.55 0.27 2.18
CA ALA A 32 1.10 0.46 2.20
C ALA A 32 0.43 -0.52 3.17
N GLY A 33 -0.40 0.02 4.04
CA GLY A 33 -1.21 -0.76 4.96
C GLY A 33 -0.57 -0.93 6.34
N LEU A 34 -0.55 -2.19 6.83
CA LEU A 34 -0.17 -2.49 8.22
C LEU A 34 1.26 -2.89 8.41
N GLU A 35 1.94 -3.19 7.35
CA GLU A 35 3.35 -3.43 7.47
C GLU A 35 3.98 -2.15 8.04
N SER A 36 4.66 -2.28 9.15
CA SER A 36 5.31 -1.16 9.82
C SER A 36 6.32 -0.56 8.88
N ASP A 37 6.27 0.74 8.74
CA ASP A 37 7.42 1.45 8.20
C ASP A 37 8.64 1.10 9.06
N GLU A 38 9.80 1.03 8.45
CA GLU A 38 11.05 0.64 9.11
C GLU A 38 12.13 1.67 8.83
N LEU A 39 12.93 1.96 9.84
CA LEU A 39 14.15 2.73 9.75
C LEU A 39 15.33 1.81 10.06
N ASP A 40 16.32 1.81 9.16
CA ASP A 40 17.63 1.22 9.40
C ASP A 40 18.70 2.30 9.21
N ILE A 41 19.56 2.50 10.22
CA ILE A 41 20.72 3.39 10.16
C ILE A 41 21.95 2.55 10.40
N SER A 42 22.88 2.53 9.47
CA SER A 42 24.18 1.87 9.63
C SER A 42 25.28 2.89 9.82
N LEU A 43 26.07 2.70 10.85
CA LEU A 43 27.15 3.59 11.28
C LEU A 43 28.50 2.85 11.31
N ASP A 44 29.54 3.52 10.90
CA ASP A 44 30.93 3.09 11.12
C ASP A 44 31.33 3.37 12.58
N ASP A 45 31.58 2.33 13.33
CA ASP A 45 32.00 2.38 14.73
C ASP A 45 33.45 1.89 14.91
N ARG A 46 34.32 2.19 13.93
CA ARG A 46 35.71 1.74 13.84
C ARG A 46 36.56 1.92 15.11
N ASP A 47 36.21 2.90 15.94
CA ASP A 47 36.89 3.25 17.17
C ASP A 47 36.08 2.88 18.43
N GLY A 48 34.90 2.29 18.29
CA GLY A 48 33.99 1.93 19.38
C GLY A 48 33.46 3.15 20.17
N ALA A 49 33.53 4.35 19.58
CA ALA A 49 33.15 5.58 20.27
C ALA A 49 31.67 5.95 20.10
N VAL A 50 30.93 5.26 19.26
CA VAL A 50 29.49 5.53 19.10
C VAL A 50 28.73 5.02 20.33
N ALA A 51 28.21 5.94 21.12
CA ALA A 51 27.45 5.58 22.31
C ALA A 51 26.17 4.82 21.96
N LEU A 52 25.90 3.75 22.69
CA LEU A 52 24.65 3.00 22.55
C LEU A 52 23.44 3.88 22.90
N PRO A 53 22.46 4.00 22.01
CA PRO A 53 21.26 4.77 22.31
C PRO A 53 20.48 4.13 23.46
N LYS A 54 19.82 4.96 24.26
CA LYS A 54 18.93 4.48 25.32
C LYS A 54 17.77 3.71 24.69
N LYS A 55 17.38 2.63 25.33
CA LYS A 55 16.21 1.83 24.89
C LYS A 55 14.96 2.70 24.76
N GLY A 56 14.34 2.66 23.59
CA GLY A 56 13.14 3.46 23.30
C GLY A 56 13.44 4.91 22.90
N ALA A 57 14.70 5.25 22.59
CA ALA A 57 15.07 6.56 22.04
C ALA A 57 14.26 6.85 20.76
N GLU A 58 13.81 8.09 20.60
CA GLU A 58 13.07 8.51 19.41
C GLU A 58 13.95 9.40 18.54
N LEU A 59 14.07 9.01 17.28
CA LEU A 59 14.80 9.74 16.25
C LEU A 59 13.84 10.40 15.26
N GLU A 60 14.10 11.65 14.91
CA GLU A 60 13.48 12.32 13.78
C GLU A 60 14.49 12.35 12.65
N VAL A 61 14.09 11.83 11.48
CA VAL A 61 14.94 11.75 10.29
C VAL A 61 14.39 12.65 9.20
N SER A 62 15.27 13.47 8.64
CA SER A 62 15.00 14.34 7.48
C SER A 62 16.02 14.09 6.38
N LEU A 63 15.55 14.07 5.13
CA LEU A 63 16.38 13.93 3.92
C LEU A 63 16.09 15.08 2.96
N GLY A 64 17.06 15.47 2.18
CA GLY A 64 16.89 16.55 1.20
C GLY A 64 18.14 16.79 0.37
N TYR A 65 18.19 17.95 -0.22
CA TYR A 65 19.33 18.46 -0.96
C TYR A 65 19.71 19.83 -0.45
N GLU A 66 20.99 20.20 -0.53
CA GLU A 66 21.45 21.53 -0.09
C GLU A 66 20.67 22.66 -0.78
N GLU A 67 20.30 22.45 -2.05
CA GLU A 67 19.65 23.46 -2.87
C GLU A 67 18.15 23.61 -2.59
N THR A 68 17.48 22.55 -2.11
CA THR A 68 16.00 22.53 -1.90
C THR A 68 15.61 22.42 -0.44
N GLY A 69 16.59 22.19 0.46
CA GLY A 69 16.37 22.04 1.88
C GLY A 69 15.98 20.62 2.29
N LEU A 70 15.84 20.44 3.61
CA LEU A 70 15.51 19.18 4.25
C LEU A 70 13.99 18.99 4.33
N ASN A 71 13.55 17.79 4.04
CA ASN A 71 12.19 17.34 4.24
C ASN A 71 12.15 16.28 5.34
N ARG A 72 11.29 16.46 6.32
CA ARG A 72 11.08 15.47 7.38
C ARG A 72 10.44 14.22 6.77
N ILE A 73 11.11 13.07 6.92
CA ILE A 73 10.60 11.76 6.47
C ILE A 73 9.75 11.12 7.56
N GLY A 74 10.25 11.08 8.81
CA GLY A 74 9.48 10.47 9.88
C GLY A 74 10.13 10.57 11.27
N ARG A 75 9.37 10.09 12.27
CA ARG A 75 9.85 9.84 13.64
C ARG A 75 9.82 8.36 13.91
N TYR A 76 10.91 7.86 14.45
CA TYR A 76 11.10 6.43 14.70
C TYR A 76 11.57 6.20 16.11
N ARG A 77 11.01 5.20 16.77
CA ARG A 77 11.49 4.71 18.06
C ARG A 77 12.42 3.55 17.78
N ILE A 78 13.65 3.65 18.32
CA ILE A 78 14.66 2.59 18.20
C ILE A 78 14.25 1.44 19.10
N ASP A 79 14.10 0.27 18.50
CA ASP A 79 13.73 -0.98 19.18
C ASP A 79 14.83 -2.04 19.11
N GLU A 80 15.77 -1.93 18.18
CA GLU A 80 16.90 -2.84 18.03
C GLU A 80 18.19 -2.08 17.76
N VAL A 81 19.26 -2.49 18.43
CA VAL A 81 20.62 -2.01 18.21
C VAL A 81 21.52 -3.24 18.05
N GLU A 82 22.21 -3.31 16.96
CA GLU A 82 23.15 -4.38 16.63
C GLU A 82 24.55 -3.80 16.46
N CYS A 83 25.52 -4.36 17.17
CA CYS A 83 26.94 -4.06 16.97
C CYS A 83 27.63 -5.30 16.41
N SER A 84 28.39 -5.12 15.36
CA SER A 84 29.12 -6.21 14.68
C SER A 84 30.55 -5.79 14.35
N GLY A 85 31.45 -6.77 14.17
CA GLY A 85 32.82 -6.50 13.77
C GLY A 85 33.67 -7.76 13.68
N PRO A 86 34.87 -7.71 12.99
CA PRO A 86 35.39 -6.64 12.14
C PRO A 86 34.81 -6.65 10.71
N PRO A 87 34.60 -5.49 10.03
CA PRO A 87 34.78 -4.13 10.57
C PRO A 87 33.69 -3.76 11.58
N GLN A 88 34.05 -2.92 12.58
CA GLN A 88 33.11 -2.47 13.59
C GLN A 88 32.05 -1.58 12.98
N GLN A 89 30.82 -1.97 13.20
CA GLN A 89 29.63 -1.30 12.72
C GLN A 89 28.53 -1.32 13.78
N MET A 90 27.72 -0.27 13.77
CA MET A 90 26.51 -0.22 14.58
C MET A 90 25.30 -0.04 13.65
N THR A 91 24.31 -0.88 13.80
CA THR A 91 23.02 -0.76 13.07
C THR A 91 21.92 -0.45 14.08
N LEU A 92 21.20 0.63 13.82
CA LEU A 92 20.02 1.04 14.58
C LEU A 92 18.79 0.74 13.76
N ARG A 93 17.87 -0.07 14.32
CA ARG A 93 16.56 -0.32 13.69
C ARG A 93 15.46 0.30 14.53
N GLY A 94 14.50 0.91 13.84
CA GLY A 94 13.41 1.61 14.50
C GLY A 94 12.10 1.49 13.74
N ARG A 95 11.01 1.68 14.47
CA ARG A 95 9.64 1.70 13.94
C ARG A 95 8.98 3.03 14.22
N PRO A 96 7.95 3.42 13.43
CA PRO A 96 7.26 4.69 13.63
C PRO A 96 6.84 4.88 15.09
N ALA A 97 7.19 6.01 15.65
CA ALA A 97 6.85 6.34 17.05
C ALA A 97 5.34 6.39 17.28
N ASP A 98 4.55 6.77 16.27
CA ASP A 98 3.08 6.85 16.31
C ASP A 98 2.40 5.48 16.46
N MET A 99 3.11 4.38 16.19
CA MET A 99 2.61 3.01 16.34
C MET A 99 2.92 2.38 17.71
N ALA A 100 3.42 3.17 18.64
CA ALA A 100 3.68 2.70 20.01
C ALA A 100 2.40 2.78 20.85
N GLY A 101 2.15 1.77 21.68
CA GLY A 101 1.12 1.82 22.70
C GLY A 101 -0.01 0.79 22.55
N SER A 102 -1.19 1.13 23.07
CA SER A 102 -2.32 0.22 23.26
C SER A 102 -2.93 -0.36 21.99
N ILE A 103 -2.66 0.24 20.81
CA ILE A 103 -3.21 -0.24 19.52
C ILE A 103 -2.69 -1.64 19.13
N LYS A 104 -1.53 -2.04 19.67
CA LYS A 104 -0.96 -3.38 19.48
C LYS A 104 -1.36 -4.38 20.57
N SER A 105 -2.03 -3.92 21.65
CA SER A 105 -2.51 -4.81 22.72
C SER A 105 -3.72 -5.62 22.26
N THR A 106 -3.71 -6.92 22.55
CA THR A 106 -4.83 -7.82 22.23
C THR A 106 -6.04 -7.51 23.08
N ARG A 107 -7.23 -7.58 22.46
CA ARG A 107 -8.50 -7.29 23.11
C ARG A 107 -9.59 -8.25 22.66
N ARG A 108 -10.67 -8.29 23.46
CA ARG A 108 -11.95 -8.89 23.08
C ARG A 108 -13.01 -7.80 23.08
N HIS A 109 -13.68 -7.62 21.95
CA HIS A 109 -14.77 -6.67 21.81
C HIS A 109 -15.70 -7.10 20.66
N ALA A 110 -16.97 -6.73 20.73
CA ALA A 110 -17.93 -7.00 19.67
C ALA A 110 -18.67 -5.69 19.32
N TRP A 111 -18.92 -5.50 18.03
CA TRP A 111 -19.76 -4.42 17.52
C TRP A 111 -20.93 -5.05 16.76
N GLU A 112 -22.14 -4.57 17.00
CA GLU A 112 -23.36 -5.04 16.36
C GLU A 112 -24.17 -3.86 15.81
N ASN A 113 -24.84 -4.09 14.66
CA ASN A 113 -25.75 -3.11 14.01
C ASN A 113 -25.15 -1.69 13.90
N THR A 114 -23.95 -1.60 13.35
CA THR A 114 -23.17 -0.34 13.28
C THR A 114 -22.60 -0.10 11.90
N THR A 115 -21.70 0.87 11.78
CA THR A 115 -20.97 1.17 10.54
C THR A 115 -19.47 1.02 10.77
N LEU A 116 -18.71 0.74 9.70
CA LEU A 116 -17.24 0.67 9.79
C LEU A 116 -16.64 2.00 10.28
N GLU A 117 -17.23 3.13 9.90
CA GLU A 117 -16.81 4.45 10.38
C GLU A 117 -16.96 4.58 11.91
N ALA A 118 -18.06 4.09 12.48
CA ALA A 118 -18.28 4.10 13.92
C ALA A 118 -17.27 3.21 14.65
N VAL A 119 -16.98 2.03 14.11
CA VAL A 119 -15.94 1.11 14.64
C VAL A 119 -14.56 1.78 14.63
N VAL A 120 -14.19 2.43 13.52
CA VAL A 120 -12.90 3.14 13.40
C VAL A 120 -12.83 4.31 14.39
N ARG A 121 -13.91 5.07 14.57
CA ARG A 121 -13.99 6.17 15.54
C ARG A 121 -13.80 5.68 16.98
N ASP A 122 -14.45 4.60 17.34
CA ASP A 122 -14.37 3.99 18.66
C ASP A 122 -12.93 3.49 18.97
N ILE A 123 -12.31 2.80 18.01
CA ILE A 123 -10.93 2.35 18.14
C ILE A 123 -9.95 3.53 18.19
N ALA A 124 -10.16 4.56 17.39
CA ALA A 124 -9.31 5.74 17.39
C ALA A 124 -9.37 6.48 18.73
N ALA A 125 -10.58 6.65 19.29
CA ALA A 125 -10.78 7.34 20.57
C ALA A 125 -10.02 6.65 21.71
N ARG A 126 -10.12 5.32 21.82
CA ARG A 126 -9.41 4.56 22.88
C ARG A 126 -7.88 4.55 22.72
N ASN A 127 -7.38 4.80 21.51
CA ASN A 127 -5.94 4.88 21.22
C ASN A 127 -5.44 6.33 21.10
N LYS A 128 -6.27 7.34 21.44
CA LYS A 128 -5.94 8.78 21.35
C LYS A 128 -5.51 9.23 19.94
N LEU A 129 -6.11 8.62 18.91
CA LEU A 129 -5.88 8.93 17.52
C LEU A 129 -7.06 9.69 16.90
N LYS A 130 -6.84 10.45 15.83
CA LYS A 130 -7.90 11.08 15.06
C LYS A 130 -8.42 10.08 14.01
N PRO A 131 -9.75 9.77 13.97
CA PRO A 131 -10.28 8.82 13.00
C PRO A 131 -10.46 9.43 11.62
N VAL A 132 -10.05 8.69 10.59
CA VAL A 132 -10.32 9.00 9.17
C VAL A 132 -10.76 7.72 8.49
N CYS A 133 -12.07 7.57 8.24
CA CYS A 133 -12.63 6.43 7.50
C CYS A 133 -13.32 6.93 6.22
N LYS A 134 -12.91 6.37 5.06
CA LYS A 134 -13.52 6.69 3.75
C LYS A 134 -14.21 5.47 3.12
N VAL A 135 -14.35 4.40 3.89
CA VAL A 135 -15.04 3.18 3.48
C VAL A 135 -16.43 3.18 4.08
N LYS A 136 -17.46 3.23 3.24
CA LYS A 136 -18.85 3.12 3.67
C LYS A 136 -19.25 1.64 3.69
N ALA A 137 -19.47 1.08 4.88
CA ALA A 137 -19.93 -0.29 5.05
C ALA A 137 -20.82 -0.38 6.29
N GLY A 138 -21.98 -1.00 6.13
CA GLY A 138 -22.82 -1.43 7.24
C GLY A 138 -22.24 -2.71 7.84
N ILE A 139 -22.34 -2.82 9.15
CA ILE A 139 -21.81 -3.92 9.95
C ILE A 139 -22.95 -4.54 10.76
N ASP A 140 -23.31 -5.76 10.42
CA ASP A 140 -24.30 -6.51 11.22
C ASP A 140 -23.67 -6.96 12.53
N ARG A 141 -22.48 -7.58 12.44
CA ARG A 141 -21.69 -8.03 13.59
C ARG A 141 -20.20 -8.15 13.23
N LEU A 142 -19.35 -7.64 14.11
CA LEU A 142 -17.89 -7.83 14.07
C LEU A 142 -17.39 -8.22 15.45
N ASP A 143 -16.64 -9.32 15.50
CA ASP A 143 -16.00 -9.79 16.71
C ASP A 143 -14.48 -9.61 16.61
N GLN A 144 -13.90 -8.94 17.59
CA GLN A 144 -12.47 -8.86 17.85
C GLN A 144 -12.14 -9.92 18.90
N MET A 145 -11.45 -10.97 18.49
CA MET A 145 -11.20 -12.16 19.31
C MET A 145 -9.72 -12.31 19.60
N ASN A 146 -9.23 -11.79 20.74
CA ASN A 146 -7.82 -11.84 21.14
C ASN A 146 -6.86 -11.32 20.06
N GLU A 147 -7.26 -10.32 19.33
CA GLU A 147 -6.42 -9.64 18.34
C GLU A 147 -6.25 -8.17 18.71
N SER A 148 -5.15 -7.56 18.29
CA SER A 148 -4.92 -6.14 18.52
C SER A 148 -5.87 -5.29 17.66
N ASP A 149 -6.12 -4.05 18.09
CA ASP A 149 -6.96 -3.10 17.34
C ASP A 149 -6.45 -2.91 15.90
N LEU A 150 -5.14 -2.85 15.73
CA LEU A 150 -4.52 -2.68 14.44
C LEU A 150 -4.72 -3.92 13.55
N HIS A 151 -4.49 -5.13 14.08
CA HIS A 151 -4.70 -6.38 13.35
C HIS A 151 -6.19 -6.56 12.97
N PHE A 152 -7.09 -6.29 13.91
CA PHE A 152 -8.53 -6.34 13.68
C PHE A 152 -8.95 -5.41 12.53
N LEU A 153 -8.57 -4.13 12.60
CA LEU A 153 -8.92 -3.16 11.55
C LEU A 153 -8.37 -3.55 10.18
N SER A 154 -7.19 -4.14 10.13
CA SER A 154 -6.59 -4.60 8.88
C SER A 154 -7.31 -5.75 8.26
N ARG A 155 -7.71 -6.70 9.11
CA ARG A 155 -8.53 -7.82 8.67
C ARG A 155 -9.84 -7.33 8.07
N ILE A 156 -10.48 -6.33 8.72
CA ILE A 156 -11.73 -5.74 8.23
C ILE A 156 -11.49 -4.89 6.97
N ALA A 157 -10.49 -4.04 6.96
CA ALA A 157 -10.16 -3.20 5.81
C ALA A 157 -9.91 -4.05 4.54
N ARG A 158 -9.17 -5.16 4.66
CA ARG A 158 -8.95 -6.09 3.53
C ARG A 158 -10.25 -6.67 2.95
N GLN A 159 -11.28 -6.88 3.78
CA GLN A 159 -12.58 -7.37 3.31
C GLN A 159 -13.34 -6.35 2.46
N HIS A 160 -12.95 -5.07 2.56
CA HIS A 160 -13.54 -3.95 1.84
C HIS A 160 -12.61 -3.32 0.81
N ASP A 161 -11.55 -4.02 0.40
CA ASP A 161 -10.49 -3.51 -0.48
C ASP A 161 -9.93 -2.16 -0.01
N ALA A 162 -9.63 -2.09 1.28
CA ALA A 162 -9.11 -0.92 1.95
C ALA A 162 -7.81 -1.23 2.70
N THR A 163 -7.09 -0.19 3.07
CA THR A 163 -5.96 -0.23 3.99
C THR A 163 -6.35 0.41 5.31
N ALA A 164 -5.83 -0.12 6.42
CA ALA A 164 -5.87 0.52 7.72
C ALA A 164 -4.42 0.81 8.14
N THR A 165 -4.12 2.04 8.55
CA THR A 165 -2.78 2.44 8.98
C THR A 165 -2.86 3.57 10.01
N VAL A 166 -1.76 3.78 10.74
CA VAL A 166 -1.61 4.91 11.67
C VAL A 166 -0.47 5.77 11.17
N LYS A 167 -0.78 7.02 10.79
CA LYS A 167 0.22 8.00 10.33
C LYS A 167 -0.13 9.39 10.87
N GLY A 168 0.85 10.11 11.39
CA GLY A 168 0.69 11.48 11.88
C GLY A 168 -0.38 11.64 12.98
N GLY A 169 -0.46 10.69 13.92
CA GLY A 169 -1.46 10.71 15.00
C GLY A 169 -2.90 10.44 14.53
N GLN A 170 -3.08 9.87 13.34
CA GLN A 170 -4.39 9.54 12.77
C GLN A 170 -4.52 8.04 12.51
N LEU A 171 -5.72 7.52 12.76
CA LEU A 171 -6.11 6.18 12.34
C LEU A 171 -6.86 6.29 11.01
N LEU A 172 -6.22 5.83 9.95
CA LEU A 172 -6.70 5.95 8.57
C LEU A 172 -7.28 4.62 8.09
N VAL A 173 -8.49 4.62 7.54
CA VAL A 173 -9.07 3.49 6.79
C VAL A 173 -9.51 3.99 5.43
N LEU A 174 -8.72 3.68 4.40
CA LEU A 174 -8.83 4.25 3.06
C LEU A 174 -9.00 3.14 2.01
N PRO A 175 -9.81 3.34 0.95
CA PRO A 175 -9.90 2.40 -0.16
C PRO A 175 -8.56 2.27 -0.89
N ARG A 176 -8.16 1.05 -1.26
CA ARG A 176 -6.95 0.80 -2.05
C ARG A 176 -7.10 1.31 -3.48
N GLY A 177 -6.02 1.87 -4.03
CA GLY A 177 -6.00 2.39 -5.40
C GLY A 177 -6.97 3.56 -5.64
N GLY A 178 -7.47 4.18 -4.58
CA GLY A 178 -8.22 5.44 -4.63
C GLY A 178 -7.29 6.64 -4.78
N GLN A 179 -7.88 7.82 -5.06
CA GLN A 179 -7.12 9.06 -5.04
C GLN A 179 -6.54 9.28 -3.64
N SER A 180 -5.23 9.51 -3.58
CA SER A 180 -4.53 9.83 -2.34
C SER A 180 -5.09 11.11 -1.73
N ARG A 181 -5.28 11.11 -0.42
CA ARG A 181 -5.76 12.28 0.32
C ARG A 181 -4.79 12.65 1.43
N SER A 182 -4.64 13.94 1.65
CA SER A 182 -3.87 14.43 2.79
C SER A 182 -4.57 14.09 4.12
N ALA A 183 -3.84 14.20 5.22
CA ALA A 183 -4.37 14.08 6.56
C ALA A 183 -5.59 15.00 6.82
N SER A 184 -5.65 16.16 6.15
CA SER A 184 -6.80 17.08 6.21
C SER A 184 -7.97 16.67 5.30
N GLY A 185 -7.89 15.54 4.59
CA GLY A 185 -8.92 15.03 3.69
C GLY A 185 -8.93 15.65 2.29
N LYS A 186 -8.02 16.58 1.98
CA LYS A 186 -7.86 17.14 0.62
C LYS A 186 -7.29 16.08 -0.30
N THR A 187 -7.83 15.98 -1.52
CA THR A 187 -7.26 15.13 -2.57
C THR A 187 -5.86 15.64 -2.91
N LEU A 188 -4.86 14.78 -2.77
CA LEU A 188 -3.50 15.08 -3.20
C LEU A 188 -3.43 14.99 -4.73
N PRO A 189 -2.70 15.89 -5.39
CA PRO A 189 -2.48 15.76 -6.83
C PRO A 189 -1.76 14.45 -7.13
N THR A 190 -2.10 13.84 -8.25
CA THR A 190 -1.36 12.68 -8.77
C THR A 190 0.05 13.10 -9.10
N LEU A 191 1.04 12.39 -8.58
CA LEU A 191 2.44 12.61 -8.93
C LEU A 191 2.68 12.15 -10.36
N VAL A 192 3.26 13.00 -11.17
CA VAL A 192 3.69 12.64 -12.53
C VAL A 192 5.18 12.31 -12.48
N ILE A 193 5.55 11.14 -13.00
CA ILE A 193 6.93 10.68 -13.12
C ILE A 193 7.19 10.42 -14.60
N ALA A 194 8.10 11.19 -15.18
CA ALA A 194 8.51 11.02 -16.56
C ALA A 194 9.62 9.96 -16.66
N ARG A 195 9.75 9.30 -17.83
CA ARG A 195 10.80 8.31 -18.05
C ARG A 195 12.21 8.86 -17.80
N GLU A 196 12.43 10.12 -18.10
CA GLU A 196 13.71 10.82 -17.91
C GLU A 196 14.12 10.98 -16.45
N ASP A 197 13.15 11.03 -15.53
CA ASP A 197 13.41 11.09 -14.08
C ASP A 197 13.83 9.72 -13.50
N ILE A 198 13.58 8.63 -14.24
CA ILE A 198 13.77 7.27 -13.76
C ILE A 198 15.15 6.76 -14.14
N LYS A 199 15.97 6.36 -13.14
CA LYS A 199 17.28 5.73 -13.35
C LYS A 199 17.13 4.32 -13.90
N SER A 200 16.28 3.51 -13.28
CA SER A 200 16.01 2.13 -13.69
C SER A 200 14.55 1.77 -13.44
N TRP A 201 14.01 0.86 -14.25
CA TRP A 201 12.65 0.38 -14.08
C TRP A 201 12.52 -1.09 -14.49
N ARG A 202 11.54 -1.76 -13.91
CA ARG A 202 11.15 -3.13 -14.23
C ARG A 202 9.64 -3.25 -14.22
N TYR A 203 9.09 -3.74 -15.31
CA TYR A 203 7.68 -4.08 -15.43
C TYR A 203 7.54 -5.59 -15.56
N SER A 204 6.64 -6.18 -14.80
CA SER A 204 6.34 -7.61 -14.82
C SER A 204 4.84 -7.85 -14.87
N THR A 205 4.41 -8.79 -15.70
CA THR A 205 3.02 -9.28 -15.73
C THR A 205 2.98 -10.74 -15.39
N ASN A 206 1.96 -11.15 -14.64
CA ASN A 206 1.75 -12.54 -14.27
C ASN A 206 0.29 -12.94 -14.49
N SER A 207 0.02 -13.62 -15.59
CA SER A 207 -1.33 -14.11 -15.95
C SER A 207 -1.85 -15.20 -15.00
N ARG A 208 -0.96 -15.91 -14.26
CA ARG A 208 -1.37 -16.92 -13.27
C ARG A 208 -2.19 -16.30 -12.12
N ASN A 209 -2.02 -15.02 -11.86
CA ASN A 209 -2.76 -14.29 -10.85
C ASN A 209 -4.11 -13.78 -11.36
N ALA A 210 -4.37 -13.85 -12.66
CA ALA A 210 -5.67 -13.49 -13.23
C ALA A 210 -6.76 -14.43 -12.69
N SER A 211 -7.96 -13.88 -12.51
CA SER A 211 -9.12 -14.63 -12.03
C SER A 211 -10.32 -14.31 -12.92
N GLY A 212 -11.04 -15.32 -13.38
CA GLY A 212 -12.28 -15.14 -14.15
C GLY A 212 -13.47 -14.69 -13.31
N GLY A 213 -13.25 -14.64 -12.01
CA GLY A 213 -14.22 -14.18 -11.03
C GLY A 213 -13.93 -14.73 -9.64
N VAL A 214 -14.63 -14.20 -8.65
CA VAL A 214 -14.54 -14.66 -7.28
C VAL A 214 -15.89 -15.12 -6.78
N ARG A 215 -15.91 -16.34 -6.25
CA ARG A 215 -17.09 -16.97 -5.63
C ARG A 215 -16.96 -16.88 -4.11
N THR A 216 -18.03 -16.51 -3.45
CA THR A 216 -18.15 -16.50 -1.98
C THR A 216 -19.52 -17.03 -1.57
N LYS A 217 -19.66 -17.41 -0.29
CA LYS A 217 -20.90 -17.90 0.30
C LYS A 217 -21.40 -16.91 1.34
N SER A 218 -22.70 -16.69 1.38
CA SER A 218 -23.38 -16.01 2.47
C SER A 218 -24.31 -16.96 3.18
N HIS A 219 -24.36 -16.89 4.51
CA HIS A 219 -25.33 -17.60 5.31
C HIS A 219 -26.32 -16.62 5.91
N ASN A 220 -27.59 -16.84 5.67
CA ASN A 220 -28.64 -16.03 6.28
C ASN A 220 -29.11 -16.70 7.58
N PRO A 221 -28.79 -16.15 8.76
CA PRO A 221 -29.12 -16.78 10.05
C PRO A 221 -30.63 -16.82 10.32
N LYS A 222 -31.44 -15.96 9.68
CA LYS A 222 -32.89 -15.95 9.85
C LYS A 222 -33.61 -17.06 9.09
N THR A 223 -33.09 -17.44 7.91
CA THR A 223 -33.71 -18.44 7.03
C THR A 223 -32.95 -19.76 7.00
N GLY A 224 -31.76 -19.84 7.61
CA GLY A 224 -30.86 -21.00 7.56
C GLY A 224 -30.27 -21.28 6.17
N LYS A 225 -30.58 -20.49 5.15
CA LYS A 225 -30.14 -20.73 3.76
C LYS A 225 -28.74 -20.19 3.50
N THR A 226 -27.96 -20.97 2.77
CA THR A 226 -26.66 -20.55 2.24
C THR A 226 -26.79 -20.25 0.75
N GLU A 227 -26.38 -19.06 0.33
CA GLU A 227 -26.38 -18.63 -1.05
C GLU A 227 -24.95 -18.44 -1.56
N GLU A 228 -24.69 -18.83 -2.79
CA GLU A 228 -23.44 -18.53 -3.48
C GLU A 228 -23.54 -17.23 -4.27
N ILE A 229 -22.50 -16.39 -4.16
CA ILE A 229 -22.39 -15.12 -4.86
C ILE A 229 -21.14 -15.17 -5.71
N LEU A 230 -21.29 -14.98 -7.02
CA LEU A 230 -20.20 -14.89 -7.97
C LEU A 230 -20.06 -13.45 -8.45
N VAL A 231 -18.87 -12.89 -8.31
CA VAL A 231 -18.48 -11.62 -8.94
C VAL A 231 -17.56 -11.96 -10.11
N PRO A 232 -18.04 -11.89 -11.36
CA PRO A 232 -17.24 -12.23 -12.53
C PRO A 232 -16.22 -11.14 -12.85
N ASP A 233 -15.11 -11.55 -13.49
CA ASP A 233 -14.16 -10.65 -14.11
C ASP A 233 -14.40 -10.58 -15.62
N PRO A 234 -15.00 -9.51 -16.14
CA PRO A 234 -15.25 -9.38 -17.59
C PRO A 234 -13.98 -9.25 -18.41
N ASP A 235 -12.86 -8.83 -17.79
CA ASP A 235 -11.59 -8.66 -18.48
C ASP A 235 -10.82 -9.99 -18.65
N ASN A 236 -11.12 -10.98 -17.82
CA ASN A 236 -10.45 -12.30 -17.82
C ASN A 236 -11.46 -13.47 -17.76
N PRO A 237 -12.44 -13.58 -18.65
CA PRO A 237 -13.56 -14.53 -18.54
C PRO A 237 -13.13 -16.01 -18.61
N LEU A 238 -11.96 -16.30 -19.17
CA LEU A 238 -11.41 -17.66 -19.32
C LEU A 238 -10.50 -18.08 -18.17
N ALA A 239 -10.16 -17.16 -17.25
CA ALA A 239 -9.32 -17.48 -16.11
C ALA A 239 -10.13 -18.27 -15.04
N PRO A 240 -9.44 -19.04 -14.16
CA PRO A 240 -10.10 -19.82 -13.12
C PRO A 240 -10.89 -18.94 -12.14
N ILE A 241 -12.04 -19.44 -11.68
CA ILE A 241 -12.82 -18.79 -10.63
C ILE A 241 -12.18 -19.13 -9.27
N ARG A 242 -11.87 -18.10 -8.47
CA ARG A 242 -11.38 -18.24 -7.09
C ARG A 242 -12.55 -18.35 -6.12
N THR A 243 -12.43 -19.22 -5.14
CA THR A 243 -13.43 -19.35 -4.05
C THR A 243 -12.89 -18.82 -2.75
N VAL A 244 -13.61 -17.88 -2.13
CA VAL A 244 -13.33 -17.40 -0.77
C VAL A 244 -13.91 -18.42 0.23
N ARG A 245 -13.06 -18.98 1.08
CA ARG A 245 -13.43 -20.09 1.99
C ARG A 245 -14.37 -19.67 3.12
N HIS A 246 -14.29 -18.42 3.58
CA HIS A 246 -15.09 -17.95 4.72
C HIS A 246 -16.46 -17.47 4.26
N THR A 247 -17.50 -18.09 4.82
CA THR A 247 -18.89 -17.67 4.63
C THR A 247 -19.13 -16.32 5.29
N ALA A 248 -19.82 -15.42 4.60
CA ALA A 248 -20.18 -14.10 5.13
C ALA A 248 -21.55 -14.15 5.82
N SER A 249 -21.78 -13.23 6.77
CA SER A 249 -23.03 -13.13 7.54
C SER A 249 -24.22 -12.59 6.73
N SER A 250 -23.94 -11.90 5.63
CA SER A 250 -24.97 -11.35 4.76
C SER A 250 -24.55 -11.35 3.29
N LYS A 251 -25.53 -11.24 2.39
CA LYS A 251 -25.30 -11.15 0.94
C LYS A 251 -24.44 -9.94 0.56
N GLY A 252 -24.68 -8.78 1.19
CA GLY A 252 -23.89 -7.58 1.00
C GLY A 252 -22.43 -7.75 1.41
N ALA A 253 -22.18 -8.32 2.59
CA ALA A 253 -20.83 -8.63 3.07
C ALA A 253 -20.11 -9.65 2.17
N ALA A 254 -20.82 -10.65 1.66
CA ALA A 254 -20.28 -11.63 0.71
C ALA A 254 -19.88 -10.97 -0.61
N GLY A 255 -20.74 -10.11 -1.17
CA GLY A 255 -20.43 -9.36 -2.39
C GLY A 255 -19.23 -8.43 -2.25
N SER A 256 -19.14 -7.71 -1.13
CA SER A 256 -17.99 -6.85 -0.82
C SER A 256 -16.68 -7.64 -0.71
N LYS A 257 -16.70 -8.79 -0.01
CA LYS A 257 -15.54 -9.70 0.08
C LYS A 257 -15.12 -10.25 -1.27
N ALA A 258 -16.07 -10.68 -2.11
CA ALA A 258 -15.78 -11.19 -3.44
C ALA A 258 -15.16 -10.12 -4.33
N LYS A 259 -15.71 -8.90 -4.30
CA LYS A 259 -15.17 -7.75 -5.04
C LYS A 259 -13.75 -7.38 -4.55
N ALA A 260 -13.55 -7.29 -3.25
CA ALA A 260 -12.24 -7.00 -2.68
C ALA A 260 -11.18 -8.06 -3.08
N ALA A 261 -11.55 -9.34 -3.05
CA ALA A 261 -10.67 -10.42 -3.48
C ALA A 261 -10.36 -10.38 -4.99
N LEU A 262 -11.35 -10.00 -5.82
CA LEU A 262 -11.14 -9.80 -7.24
C LEU A 262 -10.22 -8.62 -7.53
N ASP A 263 -10.44 -7.48 -6.87
CA ASP A 263 -9.60 -6.29 -7.04
C ASP A 263 -8.16 -6.54 -6.54
N ALA A 264 -7.99 -7.32 -5.47
CA ALA A 264 -6.66 -7.76 -5.02
C ALA A 264 -5.98 -8.70 -6.03
N ALA A 265 -6.72 -9.64 -6.62
CA ALA A 265 -6.20 -10.51 -7.68
C ALA A 265 -5.76 -9.69 -8.90
N ARG A 266 -6.57 -8.72 -9.32
CA ARG A 266 -6.23 -7.80 -10.41
C ARG A 266 -4.95 -7.03 -10.13
N ARG A 267 -4.78 -6.44 -8.94
CA ARG A 267 -3.53 -5.72 -8.59
C ARG A 267 -2.29 -6.59 -8.67
N SER A 268 -2.39 -7.87 -8.39
CA SER A 268 -1.28 -8.80 -8.46
C SER A 268 -0.94 -9.30 -9.88
N THR A 269 -1.69 -8.88 -10.91
CA THR A 269 -1.42 -9.29 -12.30
C THR A 269 -0.28 -8.55 -12.96
N ALA A 270 0.04 -7.35 -12.48
CA ALA A 270 1.17 -6.59 -12.97
C ALA A 270 1.84 -5.81 -11.83
N THR A 271 3.15 -5.68 -11.90
CA THR A 271 3.96 -4.87 -11.00
C THR A 271 4.86 -3.96 -11.81
N LEU A 272 5.04 -2.74 -11.32
CA LEU A 272 6.00 -1.79 -11.85
C LEU A 272 6.90 -1.35 -10.71
N SER A 273 8.20 -1.59 -10.81
CA SER A 273 9.20 -1.04 -9.90
C SER A 273 10.11 -0.08 -10.65
N PHE A 274 10.49 0.99 -9.99
CA PHE A 274 11.44 1.96 -10.55
C PHE A 274 12.23 2.66 -9.45
N THR A 275 13.41 3.12 -9.82
CA THR A 275 14.33 3.87 -8.94
C THR A 275 14.62 5.22 -9.59
N LEU A 276 14.64 6.26 -8.76
CA LEU A 276 14.88 7.65 -9.18
C LEU A 276 15.73 8.39 -8.11
N PRO A 277 16.28 9.57 -8.41
CA PRO A 277 16.91 10.42 -7.42
C PRO A 277 15.97 10.69 -6.25
N GLY A 278 16.52 10.87 -5.05
CA GLY A 278 15.73 10.99 -3.82
C GLY A 278 14.61 12.01 -3.90
N ARG A 279 13.40 11.61 -3.51
CA ARG A 279 12.19 12.44 -3.46
C ARG A 279 11.36 12.13 -2.22
N ALA A 280 11.24 13.12 -1.34
CA ALA A 280 10.48 12.99 -0.09
C ALA A 280 8.94 13.01 -0.29
N ASP A 281 8.45 13.50 -1.42
CA ASP A 281 7.02 13.59 -1.75
C ASP A 281 6.40 12.27 -2.22
N ILE A 282 7.25 11.27 -2.51
CA ILE A 282 6.82 9.91 -2.89
C ILE A 282 6.67 9.09 -1.61
N VAL A 283 5.44 8.70 -1.32
CA VAL A 283 5.07 7.89 -0.13
C VAL A 283 4.12 6.77 -0.55
N ALA A 284 4.08 5.71 0.22
CA ALA A 284 3.16 4.60 -0.01
C ALA A 284 1.69 5.06 0.01
N GLU A 285 0.80 4.27 -0.59
CA GLU A 285 -0.63 4.56 -0.74
C GLU A 285 -0.97 5.72 -1.70
N ARG A 286 0.01 6.43 -2.23
CA ARG A 286 -0.21 7.40 -3.31
C ARG A 286 -0.34 6.71 -4.67
N VAL A 287 -0.93 7.45 -5.61
CA VAL A 287 -0.98 7.06 -7.01
C VAL A 287 0.00 7.92 -7.79
N VAL A 288 0.86 7.28 -8.58
CA VAL A 288 1.75 7.95 -9.54
C VAL A 288 1.24 7.74 -10.95
N SER A 289 1.39 8.75 -11.79
CA SER A 289 1.19 8.67 -13.23
C SER A 289 2.55 8.58 -13.90
N VAL A 290 2.87 7.43 -14.45
CA VAL A 290 4.14 7.21 -15.14
C VAL A 290 3.94 7.42 -16.64
N THR A 291 4.85 8.16 -17.27
CA THR A 291 4.75 8.53 -18.68
C THR A 291 6.08 8.34 -19.41
N GLY A 292 6.00 7.99 -20.70
CA GLY A 292 7.18 7.93 -21.59
C GLY A 292 8.01 6.65 -21.48
N ILE A 293 7.54 5.62 -20.76
CA ILE A 293 8.24 4.33 -20.71
C ILE A 293 7.89 3.50 -21.95
N LYS A 294 6.62 3.09 -22.04
CA LYS A 294 6.13 2.23 -23.12
C LYS A 294 4.60 2.19 -23.12
N PRO A 295 3.94 2.15 -24.30
CA PRO A 295 2.51 1.87 -24.40
C PRO A 295 2.16 0.58 -23.64
N GLY A 296 1.21 0.67 -22.69
CA GLY A 296 0.84 -0.45 -21.83
C GLY A 296 1.49 -0.43 -20.43
N VAL A 297 2.64 0.20 -20.26
CA VAL A 297 3.25 0.48 -18.96
C VAL A 297 2.84 1.87 -18.45
N ASP A 298 2.78 2.85 -19.35
CA ASP A 298 2.35 4.21 -19.02
C ASP A 298 0.94 4.23 -18.44
N GLY A 299 0.73 5.07 -17.42
CA GLY A 299 -0.55 5.24 -16.76
C GLY A 299 -0.46 5.38 -15.25
N GLN A 300 -1.57 5.19 -14.57
CA GLN A 300 -1.67 5.35 -13.12
C GLN A 300 -1.33 4.07 -12.37
N TRP A 301 -0.43 4.19 -11.40
CA TRP A 301 0.07 3.10 -10.59
C TRP A 301 -0.07 3.42 -9.09
N PRO A 302 -0.83 2.64 -8.32
CA PRO A 302 -0.84 2.75 -6.86
C PRO A 302 0.50 2.26 -6.29
N ILE A 303 1.09 3.07 -5.42
CA ILE A 303 2.35 2.74 -4.74
C ILE A 303 2.05 1.79 -3.59
N GLU A 304 2.74 0.64 -3.58
CA GLU A 304 2.65 -0.36 -2.52
C GLU A 304 3.80 -0.23 -1.52
N SER A 305 4.99 0.12 -1.99
CA SER A 305 6.16 0.30 -1.15
C SER A 305 7.08 1.39 -1.70
N VAL A 306 7.68 2.15 -0.79
CA VAL A 306 8.73 3.13 -1.09
C VAL A 306 9.92 2.86 -0.19
N VAL A 307 11.10 2.80 -0.76
CA VAL A 307 12.35 2.70 -0.02
C VAL A 307 13.20 3.91 -0.32
N GLN A 308 13.45 4.72 0.71
CA GLN A 308 14.40 5.83 0.67
C GLN A 308 15.76 5.32 1.12
N THR A 309 16.78 5.43 0.30
CA THR A 309 18.14 5.02 0.64
C THR A 309 19.08 6.22 0.50
N PHE A 310 19.67 6.64 1.61
CA PHE A 310 20.70 7.65 1.65
C PHE A 310 22.04 6.99 2.02
N SER A 311 23.09 7.27 1.27
CA SER A 311 24.42 6.74 1.51
C SER A 311 25.48 7.68 0.94
N GLN A 312 26.75 7.31 1.01
CA GLN A 312 27.83 8.07 0.36
C GLN A 312 27.65 8.17 -1.17
N SER A 313 26.94 7.23 -1.81
CA SER A 313 26.63 7.28 -3.24
C SER A 313 25.48 8.23 -3.60
N GLY A 314 24.82 8.80 -2.61
CA GLY A 314 23.73 9.75 -2.77
C GLY A 314 22.42 9.31 -2.13
N TRP A 315 21.35 10.01 -2.50
CA TRP A 315 20.00 9.71 -2.06
C TRP A 315 19.16 9.17 -3.22
N GLU A 316 18.55 8.02 -3.03
CA GLU A 316 17.71 7.32 -4.01
C GLU A 316 16.35 6.96 -3.41
N THR A 317 15.34 7.01 -4.26
CA THR A 317 13.98 6.54 -3.96
C THR A 317 13.65 5.36 -4.86
N SER A 318 13.43 4.19 -4.29
CA SER A 318 12.94 3.00 -4.98
C SER A 318 11.44 2.83 -4.69
N VAL A 319 10.65 2.63 -5.74
CA VAL A 319 9.19 2.57 -5.68
C VAL A 319 8.72 1.23 -6.24
N GLU A 320 7.81 0.58 -5.53
CA GLU A 320 7.11 -0.61 -6.00
C GLU A 320 5.61 -0.32 -6.09
N CYS A 321 5.03 -0.60 -7.24
CA CYS A 321 3.64 -0.33 -7.54
C CYS A 321 2.91 -1.60 -7.97
N GLY A 322 1.69 -1.75 -7.49
CA GLY A 322 0.75 -2.76 -7.99
C GLY A 322 -0.03 -2.26 -9.21
N ALA A 323 -0.67 -3.17 -9.95
CA ALA A 323 -1.47 -2.78 -11.11
C ALA A 323 -2.65 -1.89 -10.75
N GLY A 324 -2.78 -0.75 -11.40
CA GLY A 324 -3.92 0.14 -11.32
C GLY A 324 -5.11 -0.33 -12.17
N LYS A 325 -6.25 0.32 -12.03
CA LYS A 325 -7.48 -0.04 -12.77
C LYS A 325 -7.33 -0.01 -14.29
N ASP A 326 -6.53 0.91 -14.81
CA ASP A 326 -6.34 1.06 -16.26
C ASP A 326 -5.37 0.02 -16.84
N GLN A 327 -4.49 -0.54 -16.03
CA GLN A 327 -3.50 -1.53 -16.46
C GLN A 327 -4.12 -2.89 -16.73
N HIS A 328 -5.21 -3.25 -16.05
CA HIS A 328 -5.94 -4.50 -16.30
C HIS A 328 -6.56 -4.57 -17.68
N LYS A 329 -7.15 -3.47 -18.14
CA LYS A 329 -7.78 -3.39 -19.47
C LYS A 329 -6.77 -3.53 -20.60
N LYS A 330 -5.50 -3.13 -20.36
CA LYS A 330 -4.42 -3.20 -21.36
C LYS A 330 -3.77 -4.59 -21.41
N SER A 331 -3.69 -5.32 -20.28
CA SER A 331 -3.14 -6.68 -20.23
C SER A 331 -4.08 -7.72 -20.84
N ALA A 332 -5.39 -7.46 -20.85
CA ALA A 332 -6.41 -8.34 -21.41
C ALA A 332 -6.48 -8.37 -22.96
N GLY A 333 -5.52 -7.76 -23.66
CA GLY A 333 -5.46 -7.73 -25.11
C GLY A 333 -6.62 -6.92 -25.74
N LYS A 334 -6.29 -5.95 -26.57
CA LYS A 334 -7.29 -5.25 -27.37
C LYS A 334 -8.15 -6.29 -28.13
N LYS A 335 -9.41 -6.47 -27.74
CA LYS A 335 -10.36 -7.15 -28.58
C LYS A 335 -10.41 -6.36 -29.91
N THR A 336 -9.80 -6.91 -30.95
CA THR A 336 -10.01 -6.43 -32.32
C THR A 336 -11.50 -6.46 -32.57
N GLY A 337 -12.11 -5.28 -32.60
CA GLY A 337 -13.51 -5.15 -32.92
C GLY A 337 -13.75 -5.80 -34.29
N LYS A 338 -14.50 -6.91 -34.32
CA LYS A 338 -15.07 -7.43 -35.56
C LYS A 338 -15.89 -6.30 -36.14
N LYS A 339 -15.36 -5.63 -37.17
CA LYS A 339 -16.16 -4.82 -38.10
C LYS A 339 -17.27 -5.73 -38.59
N LYS A 340 -18.53 -5.45 -38.27
CA LYS A 340 -19.67 -6.00 -38.95
C LYS A 340 -19.54 -5.57 -40.42
N VAL A 341 -19.14 -6.49 -41.26
CA VAL A 341 -19.32 -6.35 -42.70
C VAL A 341 -20.84 -6.46 -42.90
N LYS A 342 -21.48 -5.38 -43.27
CA LYS A 342 -22.80 -5.41 -43.87
C LYS A 342 -22.65 -6.13 -45.22
N GLY A 343 -23.02 -7.39 -45.30
CA GLY A 343 -23.21 -8.09 -46.53
C GLY A 343 -24.54 -7.64 -47.11
N ASP A 344 -24.48 -6.92 -48.21
CA ASP A 344 -25.61 -6.73 -49.08
C ASP A 344 -25.95 -8.11 -49.70
N GLY A 345 -27.02 -8.69 -49.23
CA GLY A 345 -27.55 -9.96 -49.75
C GLY A 345 -28.26 -9.73 -51.07
N GLU A 346 -27.57 -10.00 -52.13
CA GLU A 346 -28.20 -10.17 -53.45
C GLU A 346 -28.82 -11.57 -53.52
N VAL A 347 -30.15 -11.61 -53.56
CA VAL A 347 -30.95 -12.83 -53.68
C VAL A 347 -30.90 -13.30 -55.13
N LEU A 348 -30.09 -14.31 -55.40
CA LEU A 348 -30.16 -15.04 -56.71
C LEU A 348 -31.39 -15.97 -56.68
N LYS A 349 -32.32 -15.70 -57.60
CA LYS A 349 -33.45 -16.57 -57.89
C LYS A 349 -32.96 -17.86 -58.56
N PRO A 350 -33.61 -19.03 -58.33
CA PRO A 350 -33.25 -20.27 -58.99
C PRO A 350 -33.80 -20.26 -60.41
N ALA A 351 -32.95 -20.54 -61.39
CA ALA A 351 -33.34 -20.78 -62.77
C ALA A 351 -34.03 -22.16 -62.91
N GLY A 352 -35.14 -22.14 -63.63
CA GLY A 352 -35.99 -23.29 -63.81
C GLY A 352 -35.40 -24.41 -64.67
N LYS A 353 -36.06 -25.53 -64.52
CA LYS A 353 -35.86 -26.81 -65.23
C LYS A 353 -35.88 -26.65 -66.74
N LEU A 354 -35.00 -27.36 -67.39
CA LEU A 354 -35.25 -28.25 -68.52
C LEU A 354 -34.41 -29.49 -68.35
#